data_5400c4f42692c7f5e9cb5570a4791e05
#
_entry.id   5400c4f42692c7f5e9cb5570a4791e05
#
_cell.length_a   1.000
_cell.length_b   1.000
_cell.length_c   1.000
_cell.angle_alpha   90.00
_cell.angle_beta   90.00
_cell.angle_gamma   90.00
#
_symmetry.space_group_name_H-M   'P 1'
#
loop_
_entity.id
_entity.type
_entity.pdbx_description
1 polymer ?
#
loop_
_entity_poly.entity_id
_entity_poly.type
_entity_poly.pdbx_seq_one_letter_code
_entity_poly.pdbx_strand_id
1 'polypeptide(L)'
;YGDRAVRFLYSSLRESAPALFRAVTSARISNFLAFVNFNNLLSERISGRRELMNACGIDMTESLECPDRLDTLEKIFQRKIRYWECRPMPEEPGTVVSPADARVLLGSFCETSSLFVKGKFFNYEELLGRDKTDWLAAFWDGDFAVFRLTPDKYHYNHTPVAGRAVDFYEIQGEYHSCNPTAVISVVTPYSKNKRVVTVIDTDIPGGTGVGLVAMVEVAALMVGQIVQCYSKERYDAPV
;
A
#
# COMPACT_ATOMS: atom_id res chain seq x y z
N TYR A 1 3.95 8.32 -16.41
CA TYR A 1 5.42 8.35 -16.31
C TYR A 1 5.94 6.94 -16.03
N GLY A 2 6.89 6.44 -16.84
CA GLY A 2 7.57 5.18 -16.57
C GLY A 2 6.97 3.92 -17.21
N ASP A 3 5.83 3.95 -17.89
CA ASP A 3 5.19 2.76 -18.46
C ASP A 3 6.09 2.00 -19.46
N ARG A 4 6.93 2.71 -20.22
CA ARG A 4 7.90 2.07 -21.14
C ARG A 4 9.00 1.33 -20.38
N ALA A 5 9.53 1.93 -19.29
CA ALA A 5 10.54 1.30 -18.45
C ALA A 5 9.96 0.08 -17.71
N VAL A 6 8.75 0.23 -17.17
CA VAL A 6 8.03 -0.87 -16.52
C VAL A 6 7.74 -1.99 -17.53
N ARG A 7 7.28 -1.69 -18.73
CA ARG A 7 7.09 -2.71 -19.79
C ARG A 7 8.38 -3.44 -20.10
N PHE A 8 9.46 -2.69 -20.35
CA PHE A 8 10.77 -3.29 -20.64
C PHE A 8 11.24 -4.20 -19.50
N LEU A 9 11.14 -3.73 -18.26
CA LEU A 9 11.53 -4.49 -17.08
C LEU A 9 10.75 -5.81 -16.94
N TYR A 10 9.43 -5.76 -17.11
CA TYR A 10 8.53 -6.88 -16.85
C TYR A 10 8.27 -7.79 -18.07
N SER A 11 8.65 -7.41 -19.27
CA SER A 11 8.63 -8.26 -20.46
C SER A 11 10.03 -8.70 -20.84
N SER A 12 10.80 -7.80 -21.47
CA SER A 12 12.08 -8.17 -22.09
C SER A 12 13.16 -8.54 -21.07
N LEU A 13 13.34 -7.73 -20.00
CA LEU A 13 14.41 -8.01 -19.03
C LEU A 13 14.13 -9.28 -18.22
N ARG A 14 12.90 -9.53 -17.86
CA ARG A 14 12.51 -10.74 -17.12
C ARG A 14 12.81 -12.01 -17.92
N GLU A 15 12.54 -12.01 -19.21
CA GLU A 15 12.76 -13.19 -20.08
C GLU A 15 14.22 -13.35 -20.46
N SER A 16 14.90 -12.27 -20.82
CA SER A 16 16.27 -12.31 -21.29
C SER A 16 17.33 -12.36 -20.19
N ALA A 17 17.05 -11.77 -19.02
CA ALA A 17 17.99 -11.67 -17.90
C ALA A 17 17.28 -11.84 -16.53
N PRO A 18 16.77 -13.03 -16.19
CA PRO A 18 15.97 -13.26 -14.97
C PRO A 18 16.73 -13.00 -13.66
N ALA A 19 18.06 -13.15 -13.66
CA ALA A 19 18.88 -12.83 -12.51
C ALA A 19 18.93 -11.30 -12.25
N LEU A 20 19.06 -10.52 -13.32
CA LEU A 20 19.04 -9.05 -13.22
C LEU A 20 17.65 -8.54 -12.83
N PHE A 21 16.59 -9.15 -13.37
CA PHE A 21 15.22 -8.85 -12.98
C PHE A 21 15.00 -9.05 -11.47
N ARG A 22 15.42 -10.21 -10.92
CA ARG A 22 15.37 -10.49 -9.48
C ARG A 22 16.21 -9.50 -8.66
N ALA A 23 17.38 -9.13 -9.16
CA ALA A 23 18.20 -8.11 -8.49
C ALA A 23 17.47 -6.76 -8.40
N VAL A 24 16.89 -6.29 -9.50
CA VAL A 24 16.16 -5.01 -9.55
C VAL A 24 14.93 -4.99 -8.64
N THR A 25 14.22 -6.10 -8.50
CA THR A 25 13.05 -6.22 -7.61
C THR A 25 13.43 -6.57 -6.16
N SER A 26 14.72 -6.71 -5.85
CA SER A 26 15.18 -6.94 -4.48
C SER A 26 15.10 -5.68 -3.60
N ALA A 27 15.03 -5.88 -2.28
CA ALA A 27 15.00 -4.79 -1.32
C ALA A 27 16.18 -3.80 -1.46
N ARG A 28 17.39 -4.31 -1.68
CA ARG A 28 18.60 -3.47 -1.78
C ARG A 28 18.55 -2.53 -2.97
N ILE A 29 18.21 -3.06 -4.13
CA ILE A 29 18.13 -2.26 -5.37
C ILE A 29 16.89 -1.37 -5.35
N SER A 30 15.76 -1.84 -4.84
CA SER A 30 14.57 -1.00 -4.65
C SER A 30 14.85 0.21 -3.77
N ASN A 31 15.56 0.04 -2.64
CA ASN A 31 15.97 1.13 -1.78
C ASN A 31 16.98 2.07 -2.44
N PHE A 32 17.93 1.54 -3.21
CA PHE A 32 18.86 2.35 -3.98
C PHE A 32 18.15 3.17 -5.07
N LEU A 33 17.24 2.57 -5.80
CA LEU A 33 16.42 3.27 -6.79
C LEU A 33 15.54 4.34 -6.14
N ALA A 34 14.97 4.05 -4.97
CA ALA A 34 14.25 5.03 -4.18
C ALA A 34 15.15 6.22 -3.81
N PHE A 35 16.33 5.95 -3.26
CA PHE A 35 17.30 6.98 -2.90
C PHE A 35 17.68 7.85 -4.11
N VAL A 36 18.01 7.25 -5.24
CA VAL A 36 18.39 7.99 -6.45
C VAL A 36 17.23 8.79 -7.03
N ASN A 37 16.02 8.21 -7.02
CA ASN A 37 14.84 8.85 -7.60
C ASN A 37 14.26 9.96 -6.71
N PHE A 38 14.28 9.75 -5.38
CA PHE A 38 13.66 10.67 -4.43
C PHE A 38 14.62 11.75 -3.89
N ASN A 39 15.94 11.50 -3.86
CA ASN A 39 16.94 12.42 -3.29
C ASN A 39 17.65 13.31 -4.33
N ASN A 40 16.94 13.89 -5.26
CA ASN A 40 17.38 15.03 -6.08
C ASN A 40 18.52 14.85 -7.11
N LEU A 41 19.20 13.71 -7.19
CA LEU A 41 20.28 13.59 -8.18
C LEU A 41 19.80 13.58 -9.63
N LEU A 42 18.52 13.22 -9.85
CA LEU A 42 17.92 13.15 -11.19
C LEU A 42 16.62 13.98 -11.33
N SER A 43 15.92 14.29 -10.24
CA SER A 43 14.56 14.87 -10.33
C SER A 43 14.55 16.36 -10.71
N GLU A 44 15.50 17.16 -10.25
CA GLU A 44 15.57 18.60 -10.62
C GLU A 44 15.98 18.82 -12.08
N ARG A 45 16.71 17.86 -12.66
CA ARG A 45 17.18 17.97 -14.07
C ARG A 45 16.20 17.39 -15.08
N ILE A 46 15.28 16.48 -14.68
CA ILE A 46 14.43 15.73 -15.62
C ILE A 46 12.99 16.26 -15.64
N SER A 47 12.50 16.82 -14.54
CA SER A 47 11.18 17.46 -14.50
C SER A 47 11.20 18.53 -13.43
N GLY A 48 10.95 19.76 -13.78
CA GLY A 48 10.76 20.78 -12.77
C GLY A 48 9.70 20.35 -11.75
N ARG A 49 10.00 20.51 -10.46
CA ARG A 49 9.12 20.14 -9.32
C ARG A 49 7.66 20.58 -9.54
N ARG A 50 7.45 21.79 -10.05
CA ARG A 50 6.12 22.33 -10.37
C ARG A 50 5.43 21.58 -11.49
N GLU A 51 6.16 21.17 -12.52
CA GLU A 51 5.60 20.42 -13.64
C GLU A 51 5.12 19.04 -13.19
N LEU A 52 5.88 18.35 -12.32
CA LEU A 52 5.46 17.06 -11.78
C LEU A 52 4.23 17.19 -10.88
N MET A 53 4.20 18.18 -9.99
CA MET A 53 3.05 18.44 -9.12
C MET A 53 1.80 18.75 -9.94
N ASN A 54 1.92 19.58 -10.96
CA ASN A 54 0.83 19.93 -11.88
C ASN A 54 0.42 18.73 -12.74
N ALA A 55 1.38 17.97 -13.27
CA ALA A 55 1.12 16.79 -14.08
C ALA A 55 0.45 15.66 -13.29
N CYS A 56 0.73 15.56 -11.99
CA CYS A 56 0.07 14.62 -11.08
C CYS A 56 -1.25 15.15 -10.50
N GLY A 57 -1.57 16.43 -10.67
CA GLY A 57 -2.79 17.03 -10.12
C GLY A 57 -2.80 17.06 -8.59
N ILE A 58 -1.62 17.25 -7.96
CA ILE A 58 -1.50 17.28 -6.51
C ILE A 58 -2.02 18.63 -6.00
N ASP A 59 -3.05 18.59 -5.17
CA ASP A 59 -3.56 19.79 -4.48
C ASP A 59 -2.70 20.11 -3.25
N MET A 60 -1.88 21.14 -3.38
CA MET A 60 -1.02 21.57 -2.30
C MET A 60 -1.74 22.41 -1.23
N THR A 61 -2.97 22.83 -1.49
CA THR A 61 -3.77 23.58 -0.51
C THR A 61 -4.20 22.69 0.66
N GLU A 62 -4.24 21.37 0.46
CA GLU A 62 -4.53 20.37 1.50
C GLU A 62 -3.32 20.12 2.43
N SER A 63 -2.10 20.47 2.00
CA SER A 63 -0.87 20.14 2.74
C SER A 63 -0.77 20.86 4.08
N LEU A 64 -0.25 20.15 5.09
CA LEU A 64 0.14 20.73 6.38
C LEU A 64 1.44 21.52 6.29
N GLU A 65 2.36 21.05 5.45
CA GLU A 65 3.63 21.70 5.24
C GLU A 65 3.52 22.81 4.20
N CYS A 66 4.28 23.88 4.43
CA CYS A 66 4.43 24.91 3.42
C CYS A 66 5.00 24.32 2.12
N PRO A 67 4.45 24.64 0.94
CA PRO A 67 4.93 24.12 -0.35
C PRO A 67 6.43 24.27 -0.57
N ASP A 68 7.04 25.32 -0.01
CA ASP A 68 8.48 25.58 -0.15
C ASP A 68 9.36 24.56 0.62
N ARG A 69 8.80 23.89 1.63
CA ARG A 69 9.48 22.84 2.40
C ARG A 69 9.41 21.47 1.73
N LEU A 70 8.49 21.28 0.80
CA LEU A 70 8.32 20.06 0.01
C LEU A 70 9.18 20.12 -1.24
N ASP A 71 10.49 20.19 -1.03
CA ASP A 71 11.51 20.43 -2.06
C ASP A 71 11.99 19.16 -2.78
N THR A 72 11.60 17.97 -2.31
CA THR A 72 11.93 16.68 -2.91
C THR A 72 10.68 15.87 -3.26
N LEU A 73 10.81 14.93 -4.21
CA LEU A 73 9.73 13.99 -4.55
C LEU A 73 9.35 13.13 -3.35
N GLU A 74 10.31 12.76 -2.50
CA GLU A 74 10.06 12.02 -1.28
C GLU A 74 9.16 12.80 -0.33
N LYS A 75 9.49 14.07 -0.05
CA LYS A 75 8.68 14.92 0.82
C LYS A 75 7.28 15.17 0.25
N ILE A 76 7.16 15.35 -1.07
CA ILE A 76 5.86 15.48 -1.74
C ILE A 76 5.04 14.18 -1.58
N PHE A 77 5.67 13.01 -1.77
CA PHE A 77 5.03 11.72 -1.61
C PHE A 77 4.60 11.46 -0.17
N GLN A 78 5.46 11.79 0.81
CA GLN A 78 5.22 11.62 2.24
C GLN A 78 4.50 12.82 2.89
N ARG A 79 4.01 13.78 2.10
CA ARG A 79 3.35 14.97 2.65
C ARG A 79 2.19 14.60 3.55
N LYS A 80 2.05 15.31 4.65
CA LYS A 80 0.87 15.28 5.51
C LYS A 80 -0.17 16.27 4.98
N ILE A 81 -1.43 15.90 5.11
CA ILE A 81 -2.55 16.78 4.78
C ILE A 81 -3.39 17.08 6.03
N ARG A 82 -4.21 18.10 5.96
CA ARG A 82 -5.25 18.36 6.98
C ARG A 82 -6.40 17.38 6.77
N TYR A 83 -6.14 16.07 7.02
CA TYR A 83 -7.10 15.01 6.72
C TYR A 83 -8.43 15.21 7.46
N TRP A 84 -8.43 15.79 8.65
CA TRP A 84 -9.64 16.11 9.42
C TRP A 84 -10.56 17.14 8.72
N GLU A 85 -10.02 17.97 7.81
CA GLU A 85 -10.77 18.91 6.98
C GLU A 85 -11.09 18.31 5.59
N CYS A 86 -10.08 17.72 4.96
CA CYS A 86 -10.14 17.28 3.56
C CYS A 86 -10.71 15.87 3.40
N ARG A 87 -10.58 15.04 4.44
CA ARG A 87 -11.02 13.63 4.50
C ARG A 87 -11.64 13.35 5.87
N PRO A 88 -12.70 14.08 6.27
CA PRO A 88 -13.31 13.89 7.57
C PRO A 88 -13.81 12.46 7.74
N MET A 89 -13.55 11.89 8.91
CA MET A 89 -14.02 10.57 9.29
C MET A 89 -15.28 10.72 10.13
N PRO A 90 -16.35 9.94 9.85
CA PRO A 90 -17.54 9.94 10.70
C PRO A 90 -17.20 9.47 12.10
N GLU A 91 -17.88 10.06 13.11
CA GLU A 91 -17.71 9.70 14.53
C GLU A 91 -18.75 8.64 14.98
N GLU A 92 -19.69 8.27 14.08
CA GLU A 92 -20.73 7.30 14.42
C GLU A 92 -20.13 5.91 14.67
N PRO A 93 -20.49 5.27 15.80
CA PRO A 93 -20.11 3.88 16.06
C PRO A 93 -20.60 2.94 14.94
N GLY A 94 -19.82 1.94 14.59
CA GLY A 94 -20.16 0.99 13.53
C GLY A 94 -19.82 1.46 12.11
N THR A 95 -19.20 2.61 11.96
CA THR A 95 -18.79 3.09 10.64
C THR A 95 -17.46 2.48 10.20
N VAL A 96 -17.44 1.94 8.98
CA VAL A 96 -16.22 1.51 8.30
C VAL A 96 -15.81 2.57 7.30
N VAL A 97 -14.59 3.08 7.39
CA VAL A 97 -14.07 4.14 6.52
C VAL A 97 -13.04 3.61 5.54
N SER A 98 -12.82 4.34 4.45
CA SER A 98 -11.71 4.02 3.54
C SER A 98 -10.36 4.24 4.24
N PRO A 99 -9.48 3.23 4.29
CA PRO A 99 -8.17 3.39 4.91
C PRO A 99 -7.23 4.30 4.12
N ALA A 100 -7.55 4.61 2.88
CA ALA A 100 -6.66 5.33 1.98
C ALA A 100 -7.42 6.14 0.93
N ASP A 101 -6.78 7.16 0.40
CA ASP A 101 -7.25 7.98 -0.72
C ASP A 101 -7.02 7.23 -2.04
N ALA A 102 -7.81 6.18 -2.30
CA ALA A 102 -7.53 5.15 -3.29
C ALA A 102 -8.74 4.77 -4.15
N ARG A 103 -8.48 4.04 -5.23
CA ARG A 103 -9.51 3.29 -5.95
C ARG A 103 -9.77 1.97 -5.24
N VAL A 104 -11.03 1.63 -5.04
CA VAL A 104 -11.46 0.43 -4.32
C VAL A 104 -12.02 -0.63 -5.27
N LEU A 105 -11.74 -1.90 -4.95
CA LEU A 105 -12.40 -3.08 -5.47
C LEU A 105 -12.91 -3.88 -4.27
N LEU A 106 -14.20 -4.20 -4.25
CA LEU A 106 -14.86 -4.98 -3.20
C LEU A 106 -15.17 -6.39 -3.70
N GLY A 107 -15.22 -7.35 -2.79
CA GLY A 107 -15.62 -8.72 -3.07
C GLY A 107 -15.73 -9.56 -1.81
N SER A 108 -16.05 -10.85 -1.96
CA SER A 108 -16.21 -11.79 -0.87
C SER A 108 -15.48 -13.11 -1.17
N PHE A 109 -14.86 -13.70 -0.15
CA PHE A 109 -14.26 -15.04 -0.23
C PHE A 109 -15.29 -16.16 -0.12
N CYS A 110 -16.53 -15.88 0.30
CA CYS A 110 -17.63 -16.83 0.24
C CYS A 110 -17.90 -17.35 -1.18
N GLU A 111 -17.69 -16.51 -2.18
CA GLU A 111 -17.93 -16.84 -3.58
C GLU A 111 -16.71 -17.49 -4.25
N THR A 112 -15.50 -17.23 -3.75
CA THR A 112 -14.26 -17.74 -4.30
C THR A 112 -13.11 -17.62 -3.30
N SER A 113 -12.40 -18.71 -3.08
CA SER A 113 -11.17 -18.72 -2.25
C SER A 113 -10.01 -17.91 -2.84
N SER A 114 -10.19 -17.32 -4.01
CA SER A 114 -9.16 -16.61 -4.74
C SER A 114 -9.65 -15.25 -5.22
N LEU A 115 -8.88 -14.23 -4.95
CA LEU A 115 -9.07 -12.89 -5.51
C LEU A 115 -8.68 -12.89 -6.99
N PHE A 116 -9.65 -12.52 -7.85
CA PHE A 116 -9.40 -12.32 -9.26
C PHE A 116 -9.24 -10.84 -9.58
N VAL A 117 -8.00 -10.38 -9.59
CA VAL A 117 -7.68 -8.98 -9.92
C VAL A 117 -6.89 -8.92 -11.20
N LYS A 118 -7.41 -8.18 -12.18
CA LYS A 118 -6.77 -7.94 -13.49
C LYS A 118 -6.33 -9.22 -14.21
N GLY A 119 -7.20 -10.23 -14.24
CA GLY A 119 -6.93 -11.47 -14.95
C GLY A 119 -6.01 -12.46 -14.22
N LYS A 120 -5.75 -12.27 -12.94
CA LYS A 120 -4.91 -13.17 -12.13
C LYS A 120 -5.56 -13.52 -10.82
N PHE A 121 -5.43 -14.79 -10.45
CA PHE A 121 -5.81 -15.29 -9.15
C PHE A 121 -4.66 -15.11 -8.15
N PHE A 122 -4.97 -14.71 -6.93
CA PHE A 122 -4.10 -14.90 -5.80
C PHE A 122 -4.89 -15.39 -4.60
N ASN A 123 -4.29 -16.29 -3.87
CA ASN A 123 -4.91 -16.95 -2.75
C ASN A 123 -4.80 -16.06 -1.51
N TYR A 124 -5.87 -15.93 -0.70
CA TYR A 124 -5.85 -15.20 0.56
C TYR A 124 -4.84 -15.79 1.56
N GLU A 125 -4.56 -17.10 1.50
CA GLU A 125 -3.52 -17.74 2.30
C GLU A 125 -2.13 -17.15 2.05
N GLU A 126 -1.80 -16.88 0.77
CA GLU A 126 -0.56 -16.19 0.45
C GLU A 126 -0.58 -14.75 0.94
N LEU A 127 -1.74 -14.10 0.95
CA LEU A 127 -1.87 -12.71 1.39
C LEU A 127 -1.62 -12.57 2.90
N LEU A 128 -2.24 -13.42 3.71
CA LEU A 128 -2.16 -13.39 5.17
C LEU A 128 -0.95 -14.16 5.74
N GLY A 129 -0.34 -15.05 4.95
CA GLY A 129 0.75 -15.92 5.37
C GLY A 129 0.26 -17.33 5.68
N ARG A 130 0.84 -18.32 5.00
CA ARG A 130 0.43 -19.72 5.09
C ARG A 130 0.65 -20.36 6.46
N ASP A 131 1.52 -19.78 7.26
CA ASP A 131 1.84 -20.18 8.64
C ASP A 131 0.87 -19.59 9.68
N LYS A 132 0.01 -18.67 9.28
CA LYS A 132 -0.94 -17.96 10.16
C LYS A 132 -2.30 -18.69 10.21
N THR A 133 -2.29 -19.95 10.61
CA THR A 133 -3.45 -20.86 10.56
C THR A 133 -4.69 -20.32 11.24
N ASP A 134 -4.54 -19.64 12.39
CA ASP A 134 -5.67 -19.11 13.16
C ASP A 134 -6.34 -17.96 12.41
N TRP A 135 -5.55 -17.07 11.81
CA TRP A 135 -6.07 -15.98 10.97
C TRP A 135 -6.65 -16.49 9.65
N LEU A 136 -6.04 -17.52 9.05
CA LEU A 136 -6.60 -18.17 7.87
C LEU A 136 -7.97 -18.78 8.14
N ALA A 137 -8.16 -19.41 9.30
CA ALA A 137 -9.46 -19.94 9.69
C ALA A 137 -10.48 -18.82 9.98
N ALA A 138 -10.05 -17.74 10.65
CA ALA A 138 -10.92 -16.63 11.01
C ALA A 138 -11.43 -15.82 9.79
N PHE A 139 -10.65 -15.74 8.72
CA PHE A 139 -10.98 -14.94 7.51
C PHE A 139 -11.44 -15.79 6.33
N TRP A 140 -11.74 -17.08 6.54
CA TRP A 140 -12.07 -18.05 5.48
C TRP A 140 -13.20 -17.59 4.54
N ASP A 141 -14.29 -17.09 5.09
CA ASP A 141 -15.48 -16.65 4.34
C ASP A 141 -15.66 -15.12 4.41
N GLY A 142 -14.60 -14.40 4.71
CA GLY A 142 -14.64 -12.96 4.92
C GLY A 142 -14.84 -12.16 3.62
N ASP A 143 -15.28 -10.93 3.78
CA ASP A 143 -15.30 -9.94 2.72
C ASP A 143 -13.93 -9.26 2.57
N PHE A 144 -13.66 -8.72 1.39
CA PHE A 144 -12.42 -8.01 1.15
C PHE A 144 -12.61 -6.70 0.39
N ALA A 145 -11.70 -5.78 0.63
CA ALA A 145 -11.55 -4.54 -0.12
C ALA A 145 -10.09 -4.35 -0.54
N VAL A 146 -9.83 -4.13 -1.82
CA VAL A 146 -8.50 -3.83 -2.34
C VAL A 146 -8.42 -2.36 -2.70
N PHE A 147 -7.51 -1.64 -2.05
CA PHE A 147 -7.28 -0.21 -2.22
C PHE A 147 -6.01 0.01 -3.04
N ARG A 148 -6.11 0.75 -4.13
CA ARG A 148 -4.97 1.10 -4.97
C ARG A 148 -4.72 2.59 -4.97
N LEU A 149 -3.66 3.01 -4.31
CA LEU A 149 -3.20 4.40 -4.31
C LEU A 149 -2.41 4.69 -5.59
N THR A 150 -2.59 5.89 -6.12
CA THR A 150 -1.74 6.44 -7.18
C THR A 150 -0.75 7.43 -6.58
N PRO A 151 0.41 7.68 -7.21
CA PRO A 151 1.48 8.51 -6.62
C PRO A 151 1.09 9.95 -6.27
N ASP A 152 0.01 10.47 -6.87
CA ASP A 152 -0.54 11.80 -6.62
C ASP A 152 -1.30 11.91 -5.31
N LYS A 153 -1.74 10.78 -4.75
CA LYS A 153 -2.63 10.74 -3.59
C LYS A 153 -1.89 10.93 -2.27
N TYR A 154 -2.67 11.08 -1.20
CA TYR A 154 -2.19 11.06 0.17
C TYR A 154 -1.79 9.63 0.54
N HIS A 155 -0.56 9.44 1.05
CA HIS A 155 0.01 8.10 1.27
C HIS A 155 0.06 7.64 2.73
N TYR A 156 -0.50 8.40 3.65
CA TYR A 156 -0.77 7.88 4.99
C TYR A 156 -2.05 7.05 4.95
N ASN A 157 -1.96 5.83 5.46
CA ASN A 157 -3.10 4.96 5.63
C ASN A 157 -3.66 5.13 7.06
N HIS A 158 -4.98 5.07 7.17
CA HIS A 158 -5.69 5.11 8.43
C HIS A 158 -6.35 3.77 8.69
N THR A 159 -6.56 3.40 9.96
CA THR A 159 -7.33 2.19 10.27
C THR A 159 -8.77 2.38 9.79
N PRO A 160 -9.34 1.38 9.07
CA PRO A 160 -10.68 1.52 8.51
C PRO A 160 -11.80 1.40 9.55
N VAL A 161 -11.46 0.96 10.75
CA VAL A 161 -12.38 0.61 11.85
C VAL A 161 -11.82 1.05 13.18
N ALA A 162 -12.69 1.29 14.15
CA ALA A 162 -12.31 1.41 15.55
C ALA A 162 -12.24 0.02 16.18
N GLY A 163 -11.21 -0.23 17.00
CA GLY A 163 -11.02 -1.52 17.62
C GLY A 163 -9.71 -1.62 18.39
N ARG A 164 -9.20 -2.82 18.53
CA ARG A 164 -7.92 -3.12 19.14
C ARG A 164 -7.05 -3.93 18.18
N ALA A 165 -5.85 -3.46 17.90
CA ALA A 165 -4.87 -4.22 17.14
C ALA A 165 -4.40 -5.42 17.99
N VAL A 166 -4.82 -6.62 17.63
CA VAL A 166 -4.55 -7.86 18.38
C VAL A 166 -3.34 -8.63 17.84
N ASP A 167 -2.95 -8.39 16.61
CA ASP A 167 -1.71 -8.93 16.04
C ASP A 167 -1.11 -7.96 15.01
N PHE A 168 0.20 -7.99 14.89
CA PHE A 168 0.98 -7.24 13.92
C PHE A 168 2.18 -8.08 13.47
N TYR A 169 2.30 -8.31 12.17
CA TYR A 169 3.44 -9.05 11.63
C TYR A 169 3.82 -8.62 10.23
N GLU A 170 5.08 -8.86 9.88
CA GLU A 170 5.61 -8.65 8.55
C GLU A 170 5.76 -9.97 7.79
N ILE A 171 5.38 -9.97 6.53
CA ILE A 171 5.68 -11.05 5.59
C ILE A 171 6.72 -10.55 4.61
N GLN A 172 7.89 -11.18 4.64
CA GLN A 172 8.97 -10.83 3.72
C GLN A 172 8.61 -11.17 2.29
N GLY A 173 9.14 -10.40 1.34
CA GLY A 173 8.86 -10.57 -0.06
C GLY A 173 9.70 -9.67 -0.94
N GLU A 174 9.34 -9.63 -2.21
CA GLU A 174 9.98 -8.79 -3.23
C GLU A 174 9.36 -7.38 -3.27
N TYR A 175 9.85 -6.55 -4.18
CA TYR A 175 9.40 -5.16 -4.37
C TYR A 175 8.99 -4.96 -5.83
N HIS A 176 8.00 -5.73 -6.29
CA HIS A 176 7.44 -5.54 -7.61
C HIS A 176 6.65 -4.24 -7.71
N SER A 177 6.66 -3.66 -8.89
CA SER A 177 5.86 -2.47 -9.16
C SER A 177 4.36 -2.78 -9.10
N CYS A 178 3.61 -1.95 -8.39
CA CYS A 178 2.14 -1.98 -8.38
C CYS A 178 1.51 -1.24 -9.58
N ASN A 179 2.32 -0.82 -10.57
CA ASN A 179 1.82 -0.26 -11.81
C ASN A 179 0.91 -1.27 -12.54
N PRO A 180 -0.25 -0.85 -13.07
CA PRO A 180 -1.18 -1.74 -13.78
C PRO A 180 -0.53 -2.60 -14.87
N THR A 181 0.42 -2.03 -15.61
CA THR A 181 1.14 -2.75 -16.68
C THR A 181 2.00 -3.89 -16.13
N ALA A 182 2.68 -3.67 -14.99
CA ALA A 182 3.45 -4.70 -14.31
C ALA A 182 2.55 -5.80 -13.74
N VAL A 183 1.45 -5.43 -13.12
CA VAL A 183 0.47 -6.38 -12.55
C VAL A 183 -0.13 -7.29 -13.63
N ILE A 184 -0.44 -6.76 -14.80
CA ILE A 184 -0.94 -7.55 -15.93
C ILE A 184 0.13 -8.51 -16.46
N SER A 185 1.39 -8.08 -16.50
CA SER A 185 2.45 -8.80 -17.21
C SER A 185 2.98 -10.01 -16.45
N VAL A 186 3.08 -9.99 -15.10
CA VAL A 186 3.92 -10.97 -14.41
C VAL A 186 3.36 -11.61 -13.16
N VAL A 187 2.99 -10.86 -12.16
CA VAL A 187 2.75 -11.40 -10.81
C VAL A 187 1.73 -10.52 -10.09
N THR A 188 1.01 -11.13 -9.17
CA THR A 188 0.23 -10.40 -8.18
C THR A 188 1.15 -9.84 -7.10
N PRO A 189 1.50 -8.55 -7.11
CA PRO A 189 2.36 -7.96 -6.08
C PRO A 189 1.76 -8.11 -4.68
N TYR A 190 0.44 -8.21 -4.58
CA TYR A 190 -0.29 -8.36 -3.31
C TYR A 190 0.17 -9.56 -2.47
N SER A 191 0.53 -10.68 -3.10
CA SER A 191 0.98 -11.88 -2.39
C SER A 191 2.48 -12.14 -2.49
N LYS A 192 3.21 -11.41 -3.34
CA LYS A 192 4.66 -11.62 -3.55
C LYS A 192 5.52 -10.53 -2.96
N ASN A 193 5.00 -9.32 -2.81
CA ASN A 193 5.74 -8.23 -2.21
C ASN A 193 5.78 -8.34 -0.68
N LYS A 194 6.80 -7.73 -0.10
CA LYS A 194 6.84 -7.45 1.34
C LYS A 194 5.53 -6.77 1.74
N ARG A 195 4.97 -7.17 2.86
CA ARG A 195 3.73 -6.61 3.40
C ARG A 195 3.69 -6.67 4.91
N VAL A 196 2.88 -5.81 5.46
CA VAL A 196 2.59 -5.72 6.89
C VAL A 196 1.12 -6.03 7.08
N VAL A 197 0.81 -6.88 8.03
CA VAL A 197 -0.55 -7.25 8.40
C VAL A 197 -0.82 -6.78 9.82
N THR A 198 -1.90 -6.02 9.99
CA THR A 198 -2.46 -5.66 11.29
C THR A 198 -3.82 -6.30 11.42
N VAL A 199 -4.02 -7.13 12.43
CA VAL A 199 -5.33 -7.72 12.74
C VAL A 199 -5.98 -6.90 13.85
N ILE A 200 -7.21 -6.47 13.61
CA ILE A 200 -7.98 -5.60 14.50
C ILE A 200 -9.23 -6.35 14.95
N ASP A 201 -9.42 -6.45 16.26
CA ASP A 201 -10.67 -6.90 16.86
C ASP A 201 -11.57 -5.68 17.08
N THR A 202 -12.73 -5.68 16.46
CA THR A 202 -13.72 -4.60 16.56
C THR A 202 -14.88 -4.90 17.49
N ASP A 203 -14.99 -6.13 18.00
CA ASP A 203 -16.06 -6.59 18.90
C ASP A 203 -15.71 -6.29 20.37
N ILE A 204 -15.22 -5.09 20.61
CA ILE A 204 -14.85 -4.58 21.93
C ILE A 204 -15.67 -3.32 22.26
N PRO A 205 -15.75 -2.91 23.53
CA PRO A 205 -16.39 -1.66 23.88
C PRO A 205 -15.75 -0.47 23.17
N GLY A 206 -16.55 0.30 22.41
CA GLY A 206 -16.08 1.42 21.59
C GLY A 206 -15.52 1.01 20.22
N GLY A 207 -15.54 -0.27 19.89
CA GLY A 207 -15.16 -0.77 18.56
C GLY A 207 -16.31 -0.67 17.55
N THR A 208 -15.97 -0.90 16.27
CA THR A 208 -16.94 -0.80 15.16
C THR A 208 -17.97 -1.93 15.16
N GLY A 209 -17.67 -3.10 15.76
CA GLY A 209 -18.60 -4.23 15.88
C GLY A 209 -18.83 -4.99 14.56
N VAL A 210 -17.81 -5.13 13.73
CA VAL A 210 -17.85 -5.85 12.44
C VAL A 210 -16.98 -7.12 12.46
N GLY A 211 -16.62 -7.60 13.65
CA GLY A 211 -15.75 -8.76 13.82
C GLY A 211 -14.27 -8.43 13.64
N LEU A 212 -13.50 -9.40 13.14
CA LEU A 212 -12.08 -9.23 12.87
C LEU A 212 -11.84 -8.54 11.53
N VAL A 213 -10.91 -7.60 11.50
CA VAL A 213 -10.48 -6.91 10.28
C VAL A 213 -8.97 -7.06 10.11
N ALA A 214 -8.52 -7.56 8.97
CA ALA A 214 -7.11 -7.63 8.62
C ALA A 214 -6.76 -6.49 7.64
N MET A 215 -5.99 -5.52 8.08
CA MET A 215 -5.42 -4.48 7.23
C MET A 215 -4.07 -4.95 6.71
N VAL A 216 -3.96 -5.10 5.39
CA VAL A 216 -2.76 -5.59 4.71
C VAL A 216 -2.15 -4.48 3.87
N GLU A 217 -1.02 -3.95 4.30
CA GLU A 217 -0.27 -2.91 3.60
C GLU A 217 0.85 -3.54 2.79
N VAL A 218 0.85 -3.31 1.48
CA VAL A 218 1.75 -3.97 0.53
C VAL A 218 2.78 -2.98 0.01
N ALA A 219 4.06 -3.30 0.22
CA ALA A 219 5.17 -2.56 -0.35
C ALA A 219 5.20 -2.63 -1.88
N ALA A 220 5.83 -1.65 -2.50
CA ALA A 220 6.01 -1.59 -3.94
C ALA A 220 7.46 -1.23 -4.30
N LEU A 221 7.81 -1.33 -5.58
CA LEU A 221 9.10 -0.88 -6.08
C LEU A 221 9.31 0.61 -5.72
N MET A 222 10.41 0.92 -5.04
CA MET A 222 10.79 2.23 -4.47
C MET A 222 9.92 2.71 -3.28
N VAL A 223 8.91 1.96 -2.87
CA VAL A 223 8.03 2.28 -1.74
C VAL A 223 7.97 1.06 -0.82
N GLY A 224 9.00 0.90 0.00
CA GLY A 224 9.19 -0.35 0.76
C GLY A 224 9.11 -0.23 2.27
N GLN A 225 9.10 0.98 2.81
CA GLN A 225 9.01 1.17 4.25
C GLN A 225 7.57 1.43 4.65
N ILE A 226 7.06 0.59 5.55
CA ILE A 226 5.73 0.73 6.17
C ILE A 226 5.99 0.91 7.66
N VAL A 227 5.50 2.01 8.23
CA VAL A 227 5.72 2.39 9.63
C VAL A 227 4.38 2.61 10.30
N GLN A 228 4.12 1.85 11.34
CA GLN A 228 2.94 2.03 12.18
C GLN A 228 3.14 3.15 13.20
N CYS A 229 2.15 4.00 13.36
CA CYS A 229 2.24 5.20 14.19
C CYS A 229 1.24 5.22 15.37
N TYR A 230 0.34 4.25 15.50
CA TYR A 230 -0.68 4.22 16.55
C TYR A 230 -0.13 3.72 17.90
N SER A 231 0.93 2.92 17.91
CA SER A 231 1.55 2.37 19.13
C SER A 231 3.02 2.06 18.90
N LYS A 232 3.81 2.07 19.98
CA LYS A 232 5.22 1.63 19.95
C LYS A 232 5.35 0.13 19.79
N GLU A 233 4.47 -0.62 20.42
CA GLU A 233 4.39 -2.09 20.38
C GLU A 233 3.74 -2.60 19.10
N ARG A 234 2.99 -1.75 18.37
CA ARG A 234 2.28 -2.03 17.12
C ARG A 234 1.09 -2.99 17.25
N TYR A 235 0.89 -3.61 18.37
CA TYR A 235 -0.23 -4.48 18.69
C TYR A 235 -0.67 -4.24 20.14
N ASP A 236 -1.77 -4.89 20.54
CA ASP A 236 -2.44 -4.71 21.85
C ASP A 236 -2.74 -3.23 22.15
N ALA A 237 -3.11 -2.51 21.12
CA ALA A 237 -3.33 -1.07 21.15
C ALA A 237 -4.70 -0.69 20.58
N PRO A 238 -5.37 0.32 21.13
CA PRO A 238 -6.57 0.89 20.52
C PRO A 238 -6.23 1.57 19.17
N VAL A 239 -7.12 1.46 18.24
CA VAL A 239 -7.02 2.05 16.89
C VAL A 239 -8.35 2.67 16.50
#